data_ade7447697576c1c45aee8b1c294f6be
#
_entry.id   ade7447697576c1c45aee8b1c294f6be
#
_cell.length_a   1.000
_cell.length_b   1.000
_cell.length_c   1.000
_cell.angle_alpha   90.00
_cell.angle_beta   90.00
_cell.angle_gamma   90.00
#
_symmetry.space_group_name_H-M   'P 1'
#
loop_
_entity.id
_entity.type
_entity.pdbx_description
1 polymer ?
#
loop_
_entity_poly.entity_id
_entity_poly.type
_entity_poly.pdbx_seq_one_letter_code
_entity_poly.pdbx_strand_id
1 'polypeptide(L)'
;YKPSFMQQHNASISGGSDKTTYYGSIGYKGQDGILQYGTDKYKRINMSFNFSTQITKWLEVTFRTKYNRNTSDYPYTSNFNLGNIFYEIYRGFPTIPVYLPDGNNFAGIAGSNFNYNFAGLLDGAGRDKTNSDDFWYTAAFNLTPLAGLSIKGDYTGNKFYKDQTQHGKILYQTMPEESTL
;
A
#
# COMPACT_ATOMS: atom_id res chain seq x y z
N TYR A 1 -11.87 -16.29 -6.03
CA TYR A 1 -11.97 -14.91 -5.55
C TYR A 1 -12.89 -14.84 -4.35
N LYS A 2 -12.62 -13.92 -3.43
CA LYS A 2 -13.48 -13.60 -2.28
C LYS A 2 -13.99 -12.17 -2.37
N PRO A 3 -15.08 -11.81 -1.68
CA PRO A 3 -15.49 -10.43 -1.55
C PRO A 3 -14.36 -9.60 -0.95
N SER A 4 -14.11 -8.41 -1.51
CA SER A 4 -13.15 -7.46 -0.99
C SER A 4 -13.87 -6.45 -0.10
N PHE A 5 -13.30 -6.19 1.07
CA PHE A 5 -13.79 -5.17 1.98
C PHE A 5 -12.89 -3.93 1.90
N MET A 6 -13.51 -2.77 1.76
CA MET A 6 -12.82 -1.49 1.79
C MET A 6 -13.46 -0.57 2.82
N GLN A 7 -12.64 0.09 3.62
CA GLN A 7 -13.07 1.12 4.55
C GLN A 7 -12.22 2.37 4.40
N GLN A 8 -12.85 3.53 4.58
CA GLN A 8 -12.18 4.81 4.56
C GLN A 8 -12.77 5.72 5.62
N HIS A 9 -11.90 6.33 6.40
CA HIS A 9 -12.26 7.26 7.46
C HIS A 9 -11.44 8.52 7.31
N ASN A 10 -12.09 9.68 7.48
CA ASN A 10 -11.44 10.97 7.44
C ASN A 10 -11.94 11.80 8.61
N ALA A 11 -11.03 12.52 9.24
CA ALA A 11 -11.35 13.51 10.25
C ALA A 11 -10.53 14.77 10.00
N SER A 12 -11.11 15.93 10.28
CA SER A 12 -10.40 17.19 10.17
C SER A 12 -10.86 18.17 11.24
N ILE A 13 -9.97 19.05 11.59
CA ILE A 13 -10.21 20.17 12.49
C ILE A 13 -9.64 21.42 11.87
N SER A 14 -10.37 22.52 11.98
CA SER A 14 -9.92 23.84 11.55
C SER A 14 -10.36 24.88 12.56
N GLY A 15 -9.61 25.94 12.65
CA GLY A 15 -9.94 27.07 13.50
C GLY A 15 -8.97 28.23 13.28
N GLY A 16 -9.18 29.27 14.04
CA GLY A 16 -8.30 30.44 13.95
C GLY A 16 -8.85 31.64 14.66
N SER A 17 -8.12 32.72 14.53
CA SER A 17 -8.45 34.08 14.95
C SER A 17 -8.19 35.03 13.78
N ASP A 18 -8.35 36.33 14.00
CA ASP A 18 -8.06 37.35 12.98
C ASP A 18 -6.61 37.29 12.45
N LYS A 19 -5.69 36.74 13.24
CA LYS A 19 -4.25 36.69 12.90
C LYS A 19 -3.73 35.30 12.61
N THR A 20 -4.44 34.26 13.02
CA THR A 20 -3.91 32.91 12.96
C THR A 20 -4.98 31.97 12.44
N THR A 21 -4.61 31.10 11.52
CA THR A 21 -5.48 30.04 11.02
C THR A 21 -4.74 28.71 11.09
N TYR A 22 -5.49 27.65 11.39
CA TYR A 22 -4.95 26.31 11.35
C TYR A 22 -5.95 25.33 10.77
N TYR A 23 -5.42 24.29 10.16
CA TYR A 23 -6.16 23.16 9.63
C TYR A 23 -5.34 21.89 9.84
N GLY A 24 -5.97 20.87 10.39
CA GLY A 24 -5.39 19.55 10.55
C GLY A 24 -6.34 18.50 9.99
N SER A 25 -5.82 17.48 9.33
CA SER A 25 -6.62 16.34 8.88
C SER A 25 -5.85 15.03 9.00
N ILE A 26 -6.60 13.96 9.22
CA ILE A 26 -6.13 12.59 9.18
C ILE A 26 -7.09 11.76 8.36
N GLY A 27 -6.56 10.93 7.48
CA GLY A 27 -7.32 9.98 6.69
C GLY A 27 -6.74 8.59 6.81
N TYR A 28 -7.59 7.60 6.88
CA TYR A 28 -7.24 6.19 6.84
C TYR A 28 -8.01 5.50 5.72
N LYS A 29 -7.33 4.68 4.93
CA LYS A 29 -7.92 3.76 3.98
C LYS A 29 -7.35 2.37 4.20
N GLY A 30 -8.22 1.38 4.38
CA GLY A 30 -7.90 -0.04 4.41
C GLY A 30 -8.66 -0.76 3.31
N GLN A 31 -7.99 -1.61 2.57
CA GLN A 31 -8.59 -2.41 1.51
C GLN A 31 -8.01 -3.82 1.54
N ASP A 32 -8.88 -4.79 1.70
CA ASP A 32 -8.55 -6.19 1.47
C ASP A 32 -8.62 -6.48 -0.03
N GLY A 33 -7.76 -7.38 -0.50
CA GLY A 33 -7.81 -7.79 -1.89
C GLY A 33 -8.85 -8.88 -2.18
N ILE A 34 -8.91 -9.29 -3.42
CA ILE A 34 -9.89 -10.26 -3.94
C ILE A 34 -9.39 -11.71 -3.98
N LEU A 35 -8.10 -11.92 -3.66
CA LEU A 35 -7.51 -13.25 -3.69
C LEU A 35 -8.06 -14.10 -2.55
N GLN A 36 -8.59 -15.27 -2.87
CA GLN A 36 -9.12 -16.22 -1.88
C GLN A 36 -8.00 -16.85 -1.06
N TYR A 37 -6.89 -17.15 -1.72
CA TYR A 37 -5.68 -17.73 -1.14
C TYR A 37 -4.58 -16.68 -1.08
N GLY A 38 -3.79 -16.72 -0.04
CA GLY A 38 -2.84 -15.67 0.28
C GLY A 38 -3.54 -14.39 0.73
N THR A 39 -2.79 -13.47 1.25
CA THR A 39 -3.30 -12.18 1.71
C THR A 39 -2.84 -11.09 0.76
N ASP A 40 -3.76 -10.32 0.22
CA ASP A 40 -3.49 -9.10 -0.50
C ASP A 40 -4.19 -7.95 0.22
N LYS A 41 -3.41 -7.05 0.79
CA LYS A 41 -3.90 -5.94 1.61
C LYS A 41 -3.20 -4.65 1.25
N TYR A 42 -3.97 -3.59 1.27
CA TYR A 42 -3.47 -2.23 1.13
C TYR A 42 -3.98 -1.36 2.26
N LYS A 43 -3.08 -0.57 2.85
CA LYS A 43 -3.41 0.44 3.86
C LYS A 43 -2.75 1.76 3.50
N ARG A 44 -3.47 2.85 3.72
CA ARG A 44 -2.95 4.20 3.54
C ARG A 44 -3.37 5.08 4.72
N ILE A 45 -2.42 5.80 5.25
CA ILE A 45 -2.63 6.86 6.23
C ILE A 45 -2.17 8.16 5.59
N ASN A 46 -3.02 9.17 5.62
CA ASN A 46 -2.69 10.52 5.19
C ASN A 46 -2.85 11.46 6.37
N MET A 47 -1.91 12.35 6.55
CA MET A 47 -2.00 13.43 7.53
C MET A 47 -1.66 14.72 6.84
N SER A 48 -2.35 15.80 7.16
CA SER A 48 -1.95 17.13 6.74
C SER A 48 -2.13 18.14 7.88
N PHE A 49 -1.25 19.09 7.92
CA PHE A 49 -1.33 20.20 8.84
C PHE A 49 -0.91 21.48 8.14
N ASN A 50 -1.75 22.49 8.23
CA ASN A 50 -1.51 23.82 7.71
C ASN A 50 -1.67 24.82 8.86
N PHE A 51 -0.75 25.73 8.95
CA PHE A 51 -0.74 26.79 9.94
C PHE A 51 -0.30 28.06 9.28
N SER A 52 -1.04 29.17 9.50
CA SER A 52 -0.64 30.50 9.05
C SER A 52 -0.86 31.49 10.18
N THR A 53 0.07 32.38 10.38
CA THR A 53 -0.04 33.42 11.40
C THR A 53 0.59 34.72 10.96
N GLN A 54 -0.10 35.81 11.26
CA GLN A 54 0.40 37.16 11.12
C GLN A 54 1.21 37.54 12.37
N ILE A 55 2.53 37.42 12.31
CA ILE A 55 3.43 37.75 13.44
C ILE A 55 3.41 39.24 13.74
N THR A 56 3.47 40.02 12.68
CA THR A 56 3.37 41.51 12.75
C THR A 56 2.42 42.00 11.66
N LYS A 57 2.12 43.31 11.64
CA LYS A 57 1.26 43.87 10.59
C LYS A 57 1.84 43.74 9.17
N TRP A 58 3.13 43.48 9.06
CA TRP A 58 3.86 43.38 7.79
C TRP A 58 4.48 42.01 7.53
N LEU A 59 4.36 41.05 8.48
CA LEU A 59 4.91 39.71 8.34
C LEU A 59 3.86 38.65 8.64
N GLU A 60 3.57 37.84 7.63
CA GLU A 60 2.80 36.60 7.75
C GLU A 60 3.74 35.43 7.46
N VAL A 61 3.62 34.36 8.25
CA VAL A 61 4.31 33.09 8.03
C VAL A 61 3.30 31.99 7.90
N THR A 62 3.61 31.03 7.01
CA THR A 62 2.78 29.87 6.76
C THR A 62 3.64 28.62 6.81
N PHE A 63 3.14 27.61 7.50
CA PHE A 63 3.74 26.28 7.56
C PHE A 63 2.73 25.25 7.11
N ARG A 64 3.11 24.37 6.18
CA ARG A 64 2.26 23.30 5.66
C ARG A 64 3.02 21.98 5.67
N THR A 65 2.38 20.93 6.09
CA THR A 65 2.94 19.60 6.01
C THR A 65 1.93 18.61 5.46
N LYS A 66 2.45 17.59 4.75
CA LYS A 66 1.69 16.42 4.33
C LYS A 66 2.53 15.18 4.59
N TYR A 67 1.90 14.18 5.17
CA TYR A 67 2.50 12.88 5.37
C TYR A 67 1.57 11.81 4.80
N ASN A 68 2.13 10.93 3.97
CA ASN A 68 1.41 9.78 3.43
C ASN A 68 2.23 8.53 3.75
N ARG A 69 1.58 7.56 4.37
CA ARG A 69 2.13 6.22 4.55
C ARG A 69 1.28 5.22 3.80
N ASN A 70 1.90 4.49 2.88
CA ASN A 70 1.28 3.38 2.17
C ASN A 70 1.93 2.08 2.62
N THR A 71 1.12 1.08 2.91
CA THR A 71 1.56 -0.28 3.20
C THR A 71 0.82 -1.22 2.26
N SER A 72 1.56 -1.99 1.48
CA SER A 72 1.05 -3.09 0.68
C SER A 72 1.64 -4.41 1.18
N ASP A 73 0.84 -5.44 1.20
CA ASP A 73 1.21 -6.77 1.65
C ASP A 73 0.59 -7.80 0.71
N TYR A 74 1.43 -8.41 -0.14
CA TYR A 74 1.03 -9.33 -1.21
C TYR A 74 1.72 -10.69 -1.07
N PRO A 75 1.16 -11.76 -1.67
CA PRO A 75 1.89 -13.00 -1.83
C PRO A 75 3.18 -12.78 -2.62
N TYR A 76 4.25 -13.41 -2.18
CA TYR A 76 5.54 -13.34 -2.88
C TYR A 76 5.52 -14.25 -4.11
N THR A 77 5.70 -13.67 -5.29
CA THR A 77 5.60 -14.40 -6.57
C THR A 77 6.88 -14.38 -7.39
N SER A 78 7.91 -13.67 -6.94
CA SER A 78 9.14 -13.45 -7.72
C SER A 78 9.96 -14.72 -7.96
N ASN A 79 9.88 -15.73 -7.08
CA ASN A 79 10.64 -16.97 -7.23
C ASN A 79 10.20 -17.85 -8.41
N PHE A 80 9.08 -17.52 -9.05
CA PHE A 80 8.47 -18.39 -10.05
C PHE A 80 8.45 -17.80 -11.45
N ASN A 81 9.19 -16.73 -11.72
CA ASN A 81 9.09 -15.94 -12.97
C ASN A 81 7.65 -15.55 -13.33
N LEU A 82 6.77 -15.50 -12.35
CA LEU A 82 5.37 -15.17 -12.51
C LEU A 82 5.24 -13.65 -12.55
N GLY A 83 5.50 -13.05 -13.68
CA GLY A 83 5.47 -11.60 -13.86
C GLY A 83 4.13 -10.96 -13.55
N ASN A 84 3.05 -11.75 -13.58
CA ASN A 84 1.71 -11.28 -13.26
C ASN A 84 0.85 -12.44 -12.74
N ILE A 85 0.50 -12.37 -11.46
CA ILE A 85 -0.32 -13.40 -10.80
C ILE A 85 -1.68 -13.63 -11.47
N PHE A 86 -2.29 -12.57 -12.01
CA PHE A 86 -3.57 -12.68 -12.70
C PHE A 86 -3.44 -13.41 -14.04
N TYR A 87 -2.31 -13.23 -14.73
CA TYR A 87 -2.02 -13.97 -15.94
C TYR A 87 -1.89 -15.48 -15.68
N GLU A 88 -1.23 -15.83 -14.60
CA GLU A 88 -1.05 -17.23 -14.22
C GLU A 88 -2.34 -17.88 -13.72
N ILE A 89 -3.17 -17.14 -12.99
CA ILE A 89 -4.52 -17.61 -12.61
C ILE A 89 -5.36 -17.89 -13.85
N TYR A 90 -5.25 -17.05 -14.89
CA TYR A 90 -5.95 -17.25 -16.17
C TYR A 90 -5.48 -18.51 -16.90
N ARG A 91 -4.21 -18.88 -16.78
CA ARG A 91 -3.63 -20.09 -17.38
C ARG A 91 -3.87 -21.36 -16.56
N GLY A 92 -4.44 -21.24 -15.37
CA GLY A 92 -4.71 -22.40 -14.52
C GLY A 92 -5.67 -23.39 -15.19
N PHE A 93 -5.33 -24.67 -15.11
CA PHE A 93 -6.16 -25.72 -15.66
C PHE A 93 -7.39 -25.94 -14.76
N PRO A 94 -8.61 -25.82 -15.27
CA PRO A 94 -9.84 -25.97 -14.47
C PRO A 94 -10.05 -27.41 -13.95
N THR A 95 -9.32 -28.38 -14.50
CA THR A 95 -9.43 -29.81 -14.16
C THR A 95 -8.58 -30.19 -12.93
N ILE A 96 -7.73 -29.26 -12.43
CA ILE A 96 -6.86 -29.54 -11.29
C ILE A 96 -7.59 -29.14 -10.01
N PRO A 97 -7.83 -30.06 -9.07
CA PRO A 97 -8.40 -29.70 -7.79
C PRO A 97 -7.42 -28.83 -6.99
N VAL A 98 -7.94 -27.97 -6.12
CA VAL A 98 -7.10 -27.14 -5.23
C VAL A 98 -6.41 -28.01 -4.20
N TYR A 99 -7.11 -28.99 -3.65
CA TYR A 99 -6.60 -29.92 -2.65
C TYR A 99 -6.69 -31.35 -3.15
N LEU A 100 -5.79 -32.20 -2.66
CA LEU A 100 -5.95 -33.63 -2.79
C LEU A 100 -7.19 -34.14 -2.04
N PRO A 101 -7.65 -35.37 -2.31
CA PRO A 101 -8.81 -35.96 -1.62
C PRO A 101 -8.66 -36.02 -0.09
N ASP A 102 -7.43 -36.02 0.44
CA ASP A 102 -7.14 -35.96 1.86
C ASP A 102 -7.43 -34.59 2.47
N GLY A 103 -7.63 -33.56 1.66
CA GLY A 103 -7.93 -32.18 2.05
C GLY A 103 -6.75 -31.41 2.66
N ASN A 104 -5.60 -32.01 2.84
CA ASN A 104 -4.49 -31.44 3.58
C ASN A 104 -3.41 -30.80 2.71
N ASN A 105 -3.24 -31.28 1.49
CA ASN A 105 -2.15 -30.88 0.60
C ASN A 105 -2.67 -30.26 -0.70
N PHE A 106 -1.95 -29.26 -1.19
CA PHE A 106 -2.23 -28.73 -2.51
C PHE A 106 -1.88 -29.75 -3.59
N ALA A 107 -2.81 -29.97 -4.51
CA ALA A 107 -2.62 -30.90 -5.61
C ALA A 107 -1.53 -30.40 -6.56
N GLY A 108 -0.58 -31.26 -6.90
CA GLY A 108 0.40 -31.06 -7.97
C GLY A 108 -0.06 -31.73 -9.27
N ILE A 109 0.67 -31.51 -10.36
CA ILE A 109 0.47 -32.18 -11.65
C ILE A 109 1.72 -32.95 -12.00
N ALA A 110 1.60 -34.24 -12.24
CA ALA A 110 2.71 -35.05 -12.69
C ALA A 110 3.15 -34.70 -14.13
N GLY A 111 4.45 -34.64 -14.36
CA GLY A 111 5.02 -34.62 -15.70
C GLY A 111 5.09 -33.29 -16.45
N SER A 112 4.80 -32.16 -15.84
CA SER A 112 4.89 -30.86 -16.49
C SER A 112 5.74 -29.86 -15.71
N ASN A 113 6.59 -29.10 -16.40
CA ASN A 113 7.36 -28.00 -15.80
C ASN A 113 6.52 -26.77 -15.46
N PHE A 114 5.21 -26.79 -15.70
CA PHE A 114 4.24 -25.72 -15.49
C PHE A 114 3.18 -26.07 -14.45
N ASN A 115 3.56 -26.81 -13.45
CA ASN A 115 2.65 -27.54 -12.55
C ASN A 115 2.30 -26.78 -11.30
N TYR A 116 1.97 -25.54 -11.40
CA TYR A 116 1.68 -24.78 -10.20
C TYR A 116 0.18 -24.84 -9.87
N ASN A 117 -0.10 -25.36 -8.69
CA ASN A 117 -1.37 -25.10 -8.03
C ASN A 117 -1.32 -23.65 -7.52
N PHE A 118 -2.05 -22.75 -8.20
CA PHE A 118 -2.02 -21.32 -7.86
C PHE A 118 -2.54 -21.01 -6.46
N ALA A 119 -3.46 -21.79 -5.94
CA ALA A 119 -3.93 -21.64 -4.57
C ALA A 119 -2.79 -21.91 -3.58
N GLY A 120 -2.06 -23.01 -3.77
CA GLY A 120 -0.90 -23.35 -2.97
C GLY A 120 0.24 -22.35 -3.12
N LEU A 121 0.44 -21.86 -4.35
CA LEU A 121 1.41 -20.81 -4.61
C LEU A 121 1.10 -19.52 -3.84
N LEU A 122 -0.13 -19.06 -3.92
CA LEU A 122 -0.58 -17.84 -3.25
C LEU A 122 -0.51 -17.95 -1.72
N ASP A 123 -0.84 -19.09 -1.18
CA ASP A 123 -0.86 -19.32 0.26
C ASP A 123 0.52 -19.58 0.85
N GLY A 124 1.32 -20.36 0.13
CA GLY A 124 2.60 -20.92 0.61
C GLY A 124 3.86 -20.17 0.20
N ALA A 125 3.86 -19.38 -0.87
CA ALA A 125 5.08 -18.82 -1.47
C ALA A 125 5.81 -17.79 -0.59
N GLY A 126 5.15 -17.24 0.41
CA GLY A 126 5.71 -16.20 1.28
C GLY A 126 5.04 -14.85 1.06
N ARG A 127 5.74 -13.78 1.43
CA ARG A 127 5.17 -12.43 1.49
C ARG A 127 6.08 -11.40 0.84
N ASP A 128 5.48 -10.43 0.17
CA ASP A 128 6.10 -9.19 -0.27
C ASP A 128 5.37 -8.03 0.43
N LYS A 129 6.05 -7.42 1.39
CA LYS A 129 5.54 -6.30 2.14
C LYS A 129 6.33 -5.05 1.81
N THR A 130 5.64 -4.04 1.30
CA THR A 130 6.23 -2.73 1.00
C THR A 130 5.59 -1.67 1.86
N ASN A 131 6.43 -0.86 2.52
CA ASN A 131 6.04 0.38 3.18
C ASN A 131 6.65 1.54 2.42
N SER A 132 5.88 2.59 2.18
CA SER A 132 6.40 3.84 1.64
C SER A 132 5.89 5.01 2.46
N ASP A 133 6.80 5.86 2.87
CA ASP A 133 6.56 7.08 3.61
C ASP A 133 6.93 8.27 2.73
N ASP A 134 6.02 9.21 2.59
CA ASP A 134 6.21 10.42 1.79
C ASP A 134 5.85 11.63 2.66
N PHE A 135 6.85 12.43 3.00
CA PHE A 135 6.72 13.59 3.86
C PHE A 135 7.10 14.87 3.12
N TRP A 136 6.13 15.78 3.01
CA TRP A 136 6.28 17.09 2.43
C TRP A 136 6.15 18.15 3.50
N TYR A 137 6.99 19.16 3.42
CA TYR A 137 6.90 20.35 4.26
C TYR A 137 7.18 21.60 3.45
N THR A 138 6.43 22.66 3.74
CA THR A 138 6.58 23.98 3.13
C THR A 138 6.58 25.01 4.23
N ALA A 139 7.60 25.86 4.24
CA ALA A 139 7.63 27.09 5.02
C ALA A 139 7.56 28.27 4.06
N ALA A 140 6.64 29.19 4.28
CA ALA A 140 6.44 30.36 3.43
C ALA A 140 6.31 31.63 4.29
N PHE A 141 6.69 32.75 3.71
CA PHE A 141 6.48 34.05 4.31
C PHE A 141 5.95 35.06 3.29
N ASN A 142 5.23 36.03 3.80
CA ASN A 142 4.77 37.19 3.06
C ASN A 142 5.11 38.45 3.85
N LEU A 143 5.96 39.28 3.27
CA LEU A 143 6.42 40.55 3.84
C LEU A 143 5.75 41.71 3.10
N THR A 144 5.09 42.60 3.84
CA THR A 144 4.49 43.83 3.30
C THR A 144 5.01 45.04 4.07
N PRO A 145 6.33 45.35 3.93
CA PRO A 145 6.98 46.37 4.77
C PRO A 145 6.47 47.78 4.52
N LEU A 146 5.99 48.06 3.32
CA LEU A 146 5.47 49.36 2.90
C LEU A 146 4.22 49.18 2.06
N ALA A 147 3.35 50.20 2.02
CA ALA A 147 2.19 50.20 1.17
C ALA A 147 2.58 50.02 -0.31
N GLY A 148 1.97 49.03 -0.98
CA GLY A 148 2.25 48.72 -2.38
C GLY A 148 3.47 47.80 -2.61
N LEU A 149 4.24 47.41 -1.59
CA LEU A 149 5.36 46.46 -1.70
C LEU A 149 5.03 45.16 -0.98
N SER A 150 5.07 44.04 -1.73
CA SER A 150 4.92 42.69 -1.17
C SER A 150 6.06 41.80 -1.66
N ILE A 151 6.76 41.16 -0.71
CA ILE A 151 7.84 40.20 -0.96
C ILE A 151 7.39 38.85 -0.41
N LYS A 152 7.35 37.85 -1.28
CA LYS A 152 6.93 36.50 -0.92
C LYS A 152 8.07 35.53 -1.18
N GLY A 153 8.25 34.58 -0.28
CA GLY A 153 9.18 33.49 -0.45
C GLY A 153 8.62 32.21 0.17
N ASP A 154 8.99 31.09 -0.40
CA ASP A 154 8.67 29.78 0.14
C ASP A 154 9.83 28.81 -0.07
N TYR A 155 9.89 27.84 0.81
CA TYR A 155 10.79 26.71 0.73
C TYR A 155 9.98 25.43 0.94
N THR A 156 10.08 24.51 -0.02
CA THR A 156 9.41 23.20 0.04
C THR A 156 10.47 22.11 0.01
N GLY A 157 10.38 21.17 0.95
CA GLY A 157 11.17 19.96 0.99
C GLY A 157 10.29 18.72 0.96
N ASN A 158 10.86 17.65 0.41
CA ASN A 158 10.25 16.32 0.39
C ASN A 158 11.25 15.29 0.91
N LYS A 159 10.76 14.35 1.71
CA LYS A 159 11.50 13.13 2.07
C LYS A 159 10.64 11.94 1.73
N PHE A 160 11.18 11.08 0.86
CA PHE A 160 10.56 9.82 0.50
C PHE A 160 11.43 8.66 1.01
N TYR A 161 10.79 7.73 1.69
CA TYR A 161 11.40 6.49 2.15
C TYR A 161 10.56 5.32 1.70
N LYS A 162 11.20 4.28 1.16
CA LYS A 162 10.55 3.03 0.78
C LYS A 162 11.35 1.87 1.36
N ASP A 163 10.65 1.02 2.09
CA ASP A 163 11.14 -0.24 2.62
C ASP A 163 10.34 -1.38 2.02
N GLN A 164 11.03 -2.38 1.50
CA GLN A 164 10.43 -3.58 0.94
C GLN A 164 11.08 -4.81 1.54
N THR A 165 10.25 -5.62 2.20
CA THR A 165 10.67 -6.90 2.76
C THR A 165 10.05 -8.02 1.96
N GLN A 166 10.88 -8.86 1.37
CA GLN A 166 10.47 -10.04 0.62
C GLN A 166 10.91 -11.30 1.36
N HIS A 167 9.95 -12.16 1.63
CA HIS A 167 10.19 -13.45 2.25
C HIS A 167 9.62 -14.54 1.34
N GLY A 168 10.51 -15.21 0.61
CA GLY A 168 10.18 -16.39 -0.20
C GLY A 168 10.25 -17.66 0.63
N LYS A 169 9.31 -18.57 0.41
CA LYS A 169 9.30 -19.91 1.00
C LYS A 169 9.44 -20.96 -0.11
N ILE A 170 10.07 -22.08 0.21
CA ILE A 170 10.08 -23.25 -0.68
C ILE A 170 8.68 -23.86 -0.64
N LEU A 171 8.10 -24.09 -1.82
CA LEU A 171 6.81 -24.74 -1.96
C LEU A 171 7.00 -26.24 -2.19
N TYR A 172 6.26 -27.01 -1.44
CA TYR A 172 6.13 -28.45 -1.63
C TYR A 172 4.70 -28.73 -2.15
N GLN A 173 4.62 -29.51 -3.23
CA GLN A 173 3.36 -29.99 -3.78
C GLN A 173 3.39 -31.52 -3.75
N THR A 174 2.28 -32.12 -3.35
CA THR A 174 2.14 -33.57 -3.35
C THR A 174 1.53 -33.99 -4.67
N MET A 175 2.19 -34.90 -5.37
CA MET A 175 1.64 -35.55 -6.54
C MET A 175 0.60 -36.59 -6.10
N PRO A 176 -0.53 -36.73 -6.80
CA PRO A 176 -1.39 -37.86 -6.61
C PRO A 176 -0.56 -39.15 -6.83
N GLU A 177 -0.66 -40.11 -5.95
CA GLU A 177 -0.10 -41.45 -6.24
C GLU A 177 -0.74 -41.98 -7.54
N GLU A 178 0.10 -42.39 -8.50
CA GLU A 178 -0.40 -43.13 -9.64
C GLU A 178 -1.09 -44.36 -9.09
N SER A 179 -2.41 -44.38 -9.17
CA SER A 179 -3.14 -45.61 -8.95
C SER A 179 -2.71 -46.55 -10.07
N THR A 180 -1.83 -47.48 -9.76
CA THR A 180 -1.56 -48.62 -10.62
C THR A 180 -2.86 -49.36 -10.81
N LEU A 181 -3.48 -49.13 -11.96
CA LEU A 181 -4.58 -49.97 -12.49
C LEU A 181 -4.01 -51.30 -12.97
#